data_0ccffb59cb5265582cb8162311d207e4
#
_entry.id   0ccffb59cb5265582cb8162311d207e4
#
_cell.length_a   1.000
_cell.length_b   1.000
_cell.length_c   1.000
_cell.angle_alpha   90.00
_cell.angle_beta   90.00
_cell.angle_gamma   90.00
#
_symmetry.space_group_name_H-M   'P 1'
#
loop_
_entity.id
_entity.type
_entity.pdbx_description
1 polymer ?
#
loop_
_entity_poly.entity_id
_entity_poly.type
_entity_poly.pdbx_seq_one_letter_code
_entity_poly.pdbx_strand_id
1 'polypeptide(L)'
;ELAKTQLLATRFSAWGPSISLGYNASKAGQDMTGEFAWADFKQSVSVGVSIPLDGYLPWSNGSLSVSAQKSNLEDLNLQLENEKTTVELTIKKYIKEINQAKSQLSSLQSNVALAQKTYDMTLNAYNYGSRDLLTLQNAADSLLKSKNQLQSQVYNLICKIMDLEFTLGLPLGALTAAE
;
A
#
# COMPACT_ATOMS: atom_id res chain seq x y z
N GLU A 1 14.10 4.95 -6.34
CA GLU A 1 15.17 5.95 -6.22
C GLU A 1 16.17 5.54 -5.14
N LEU A 2 15.77 5.24 -3.90
CA LEU A 2 16.65 4.84 -2.80
C LEU A 2 17.57 3.66 -3.17
N ALA A 3 17.04 2.61 -3.79
CA ALA A 3 17.83 1.43 -4.18
C ALA A 3 18.91 1.76 -5.23
N LYS A 4 18.64 2.70 -6.15
CA LYS A 4 19.66 3.19 -7.12
C LYS A 4 20.75 3.96 -6.41
N THR A 5 20.40 4.79 -5.45
CA THR A 5 21.37 5.57 -4.66
C THR A 5 22.25 4.64 -3.80
N GLN A 6 21.66 3.60 -3.20
CA GLN A 6 22.40 2.57 -2.46
C GLN A 6 23.37 1.81 -3.36
N LEU A 7 22.95 1.45 -4.59
CA LEU A 7 23.84 0.78 -5.55
C LEU A 7 25.04 1.69 -5.91
N LEU A 8 24.80 2.98 -6.12
CA LEU A 8 25.88 3.94 -6.39
C LEU A 8 26.81 4.09 -5.20
N ALA A 9 26.27 4.17 -3.97
CA ALA A 9 27.07 4.25 -2.76
C ALA A 9 27.93 2.98 -2.57
N THR A 10 27.36 1.79 -2.80
CA THR A 10 28.11 0.51 -2.73
C THR A 10 29.19 0.43 -3.79
N ARG A 11 28.94 0.92 -5.01
CA ARG A 11 29.97 1.03 -6.06
C ARG A 11 31.09 1.95 -5.64
N PHE A 12 30.75 3.13 -5.08
CA PHE A 12 31.76 4.08 -4.62
C PHE A 12 32.59 3.53 -3.46
N SER A 13 31.99 2.81 -2.53
CA SER A 13 32.72 2.19 -1.41
C SER A 13 33.59 1.01 -1.86
N ALA A 14 33.19 0.27 -2.91
CA ALA A 14 33.94 -0.89 -3.40
C ALA A 14 35.11 -0.50 -4.34
N TRP A 15 34.96 0.58 -5.10
CA TRP A 15 35.91 0.95 -6.16
C TRP A 15 36.44 2.39 -6.07
N GLY A 16 35.84 3.20 -5.19
CA GLY A 16 36.21 4.62 -5.04
C GLY A 16 37.49 4.81 -4.20
N PRO A 17 38.25 5.89 -4.47
CA PRO A 17 39.35 6.27 -3.61
C PRO A 17 38.84 6.76 -2.25
N SER A 18 39.45 6.32 -1.17
CA SER A 18 39.20 6.86 0.17
C SER A 18 40.29 7.85 0.57
N ILE A 19 39.86 9.00 1.08
CA ILE A 19 40.75 10.04 1.59
C ILE A 19 40.65 10.01 3.12
N SER A 20 41.77 9.78 3.80
CA SER A 20 41.85 9.82 5.24
C SER A 20 42.70 11.04 5.68
N LEU A 21 42.18 11.78 6.65
CA LEU A 21 42.89 12.85 7.33
C LEU A 21 43.05 12.44 8.79
N GLY A 22 44.28 12.24 9.20
CA GLY A 22 44.63 11.90 10.57
C GLY A 22 45.38 13.06 11.24
N TYR A 23 44.98 13.42 12.45
CA TYR A 23 45.72 14.32 13.33
C TYR A 23 46.03 13.56 14.61
N ASN A 24 47.32 13.44 14.91
CA ASN A 24 47.78 12.84 16.13
C ASN A 24 48.60 13.88 16.92
N ALA A 25 48.20 14.07 18.16
CA ALA A 25 48.95 14.85 19.12
C ALA A 25 49.37 13.93 20.28
N SER A 26 50.65 13.78 20.53
CA SER A 26 51.17 12.97 21.65
C SER A 26 52.19 13.77 22.47
N LYS A 27 52.07 13.66 23.79
CA LYS A 27 53.06 14.18 24.73
C LYS A 27 53.96 13.04 25.17
N ALA A 28 55.23 13.14 24.86
CA ALA A 28 56.24 12.20 25.34
C ALA A 28 56.99 12.88 26.50
N GLY A 29 56.59 12.57 27.73
CA GLY A 29 57.27 13.08 28.93
C GLY A 29 56.81 12.29 30.12
N GLN A 30 57.74 11.62 30.77
CA GLN A 30 57.55 10.87 32.02
C GLN A 30 58.12 11.67 33.18
N ASP A 31 57.58 12.91 33.39
CA ASP A 31 57.91 13.67 34.60
C ASP A 31 56.62 14.21 35.27
N MET A 32 56.45 13.71 36.50
CA MET A 32 55.38 14.11 37.42
C MET A 32 55.64 15.49 38.09
N THR A 33 56.57 16.28 37.61
CA THR A 33 56.86 17.62 38.14
C THR A 33 56.38 18.67 37.18
N GLY A 34 55.20 19.08 37.35
CA GLY A 34 54.32 20.20 37.15
C GLY A 34 54.61 21.37 36.19
N GLU A 35 55.54 21.36 35.29
CA GLU A 35 55.67 22.43 34.28
C GLU A 35 55.20 22.00 32.89
N PHE A 36 54.16 22.64 32.42
CA PHE A 36 53.54 22.42 31.12
C PHE A 36 54.33 23.11 30.01
N ALA A 37 55.38 22.43 29.50
CA ALA A 37 56.14 22.96 28.39
C ALA A 37 55.52 22.50 27.06
N TRP A 38 55.11 23.45 26.21
CA TRP A 38 54.55 23.22 24.87
C TRP A 38 55.55 22.60 23.90
N ALA A 39 56.84 22.63 24.25
CA ALA A 39 57.94 22.07 23.42
C ALA A 39 57.92 20.51 23.32
N ASP A 40 57.25 19.82 24.22
CA ASP A 40 57.20 18.34 24.23
C ASP A 40 56.02 17.74 23.47
N PHE A 41 55.20 18.57 22.85
CA PHE A 41 54.11 18.13 22.04
C PHE A 41 54.55 17.73 20.63
N LYS A 42 54.51 16.44 20.32
CA LYS A 42 54.65 15.94 18.95
C LYS A 42 53.30 15.96 18.27
N GLN A 43 53.16 16.80 17.29
CA GLN A 43 51.94 16.90 16.44
C GLN A 43 52.28 16.34 15.08
N SER A 44 51.45 15.46 14.55
CA SER A 44 51.55 14.97 13.19
C SER A 44 50.19 15.03 12.49
N VAL A 45 50.22 15.59 11.31
CA VAL A 45 49.08 15.60 10.35
C VAL A 45 49.42 14.62 9.27
N SER A 46 48.57 13.62 9.04
CA SER A 46 48.72 12.66 7.96
C SER A 46 47.54 12.78 7.01
N VAL A 47 47.81 12.81 5.74
CA VAL A 47 46.86 12.74 4.66
C VAL A 47 47.15 11.45 3.91
N GLY A 48 46.17 10.52 3.91
CA GLY A 48 46.27 9.26 3.19
C GLY A 48 45.24 9.20 2.07
N VAL A 49 45.64 8.76 0.88
CA VAL A 49 44.76 8.35 -0.20
C VAL A 49 44.95 6.87 -0.42
N SER A 50 43.88 6.07 -0.26
CA SER A 50 43.94 4.65 -0.54
C SER A 50 42.93 4.27 -1.62
N ILE A 51 43.37 3.48 -2.58
CA ILE A 51 42.54 2.93 -3.64
C ILE A 51 42.39 1.45 -3.40
N PRO A 52 41.19 0.91 -3.07
CA PRO A 52 40.99 -0.51 -2.85
C PRO A 52 41.08 -1.24 -4.18
N LEU A 53 42.13 -2.04 -4.37
CA LEU A 53 42.26 -2.86 -5.58
C LEU A 53 41.43 -4.13 -5.51
N ASP A 54 40.94 -4.49 -4.32
CA ASP A 54 40.09 -5.64 -4.09
C ASP A 54 38.78 -5.60 -4.91
N GLY A 55 38.21 -4.42 -5.10
CA GLY A 55 36.96 -4.25 -5.85
C GLY A 55 37.02 -4.67 -7.32
N TYR A 56 38.23 -4.69 -7.89
CA TYR A 56 38.45 -5.08 -9.29
C TYR A 56 38.53 -6.60 -9.49
N LEU A 57 38.62 -7.39 -8.40
CA LEU A 57 38.67 -8.84 -8.49
C LEU A 57 37.26 -9.43 -8.41
N PRO A 58 36.89 -10.33 -9.35
CA PRO A 58 35.50 -10.85 -9.43
C PRO A 58 35.09 -11.68 -8.20
N TRP A 59 36.02 -12.17 -7.39
CA TRP A 59 35.78 -12.91 -6.17
C TRP A 59 35.90 -12.07 -4.91
N SER A 60 36.10 -10.78 -5.03
CA SER A 60 36.22 -9.89 -3.87
C SER A 60 34.86 -9.61 -3.22
N ASN A 61 34.91 -9.32 -1.89
CA ASN A 61 33.71 -8.92 -1.14
C ASN A 61 33.04 -7.67 -1.72
N GLY A 62 33.82 -6.72 -2.29
CA GLY A 62 33.32 -5.54 -2.95
C GLY A 62 32.50 -5.86 -4.20
N SER A 63 33.02 -6.73 -5.07
CA SER A 63 32.34 -7.20 -6.28
C SER A 63 31.06 -7.98 -5.96
N LEU A 64 31.12 -8.88 -4.97
CA LEU A 64 29.95 -9.63 -4.50
C LEU A 64 28.88 -8.71 -3.92
N SER A 65 29.26 -7.70 -3.15
CA SER A 65 28.32 -6.71 -2.59
C SER A 65 27.61 -5.90 -3.69
N VAL A 66 28.33 -5.48 -4.71
CA VAL A 66 27.74 -4.77 -5.87
C VAL A 66 26.80 -5.69 -6.65
N SER A 67 27.18 -6.94 -6.87
CA SER A 67 26.32 -7.93 -7.53
C SER A 67 25.04 -8.18 -6.73
N ALA A 68 25.13 -8.35 -5.41
CA ALA A 68 23.99 -8.53 -4.52
C ALA A 68 23.04 -7.31 -4.57
N GLN A 69 23.57 -6.09 -4.56
CA GLN A 69 22.76 -4.88 -4.68
C GLN A 69 22.10 -4.74 -6.06
N LYS A 70 22.78 -5.19 -7.11
CA LYS A 70 22.18 -5.21 -8.47
C LYS A 70 21.02 -6.20 -8.53
N SER A 71 21.17 -7.40 -7.97
CA SER A 71 20.10 -8.40 -7.89
C SER A 71 18.92 -7.89 -7.05
N ASN A 72 19.19 -7.24 -5.92
CA ASN A 72 18.14 -6.64 -5.09
C ASN A 72 17.36 -5.54 -5.84
N LEU A 73 18.05 -4.73 -6.65
CA LEU A 73 17.39 -3.71 -7.49
C LEU A 73 16.52 -4.36 -8.58
N GLU A 74 16.95 -5.46 -9.16
CA GLU A 74 16.18 -6.23 -10.14
C GLU A 74 14.95 -6.85 -9.50
N ASP A 75 15.09 -7.47 -8.32
CA ASP A 75 13.97 -8.01 -7.55
C ASP A 75 12.93 -6.93 -7.20
N LEU A 76 13.38 -5.75 -6.78
CA LEU A 76 12.49 -4.61 -6.50
C LEU A 76 11.75 -4.11 -7.74
N ASN A 77 12.39 -4.13 -8.91
CA ASN A 77 11.72 -3.79 -10.16
C ASN A 77 10.66 -4.81 -10.54
N LEU A 78 10.94 -6.11 -10.37
CA LEU A 78 9.96 -7.18 -10.58
C LEU A 78 8.78 -7.10 -9.60
N GLN A 79 9.06 -6.81 -8.33
CA GLN A 79 8.02 -6.58 -7.33
C GLN A 79 7.13 -5.39 -7.70
N LEU A 80 7.72 -4.28 -8.17
CA LEU A 80 6.97 -3.11 -8.62
C LEU A 80 6.06 -3.43 -9.82
N GLU A 81 6.54 -4.23 -10.77
CA GLU A 81 5.75 -4.64 -11.94
C GLU A 81 4.60 -5.56 -11.54
N ASN A 82 4.86 -6.52 -10.64
CA ASN A 82 3.83 -7.39 -10.09
C ASN A 82 2.78 -6.60 -9.32
N GLU A 83 3.19 -5.62 -8.50
CA GLU A 83 2.28 -4.78 -7.74
C GLU A 83 1.39 -3.94 -8.67
N LYS A 84 1.96 -3.34 -9.72
CA LYS A 84 1.18 -2.62 -10.74
C LYS A 84 0.12 -3.50 -11.39
N THR A 85 0.50 -4.73 -11.76
CA THR A 85 -0.42 -5.70 -12.35
C THR A 85 -1.52 -6.09 -11.37
N THR A 86 -1.18 -6.30 -10.11
CA THR A 86 -2.15 -6.63 -9.04
C THR A 86 -3.14 -5.50 -8.82
N VAL A 87 -2.68 -4.26 -8.76
CA VAL A 87 -3.56 -3.07 -8.63
C VAL A 87 -4.48 -2.96 -9.85
N GLU A 88 -3.96 -3.13 -11.06
CA GLU A 88 -4.78 -3.09 -12.28
C GLU A 88 -5.88 -4.15 -12.29
N LEU A 89 -5.55 -5.39 -11.91
CA LEU A 89 -6.52 -6.48 -11.80
C LEU A 89 -7.56 -6.20 -10.70
N THR A 90 -7.13 -5.64 -9.59
CA THR A 90 -8.01 -5.26 -8.48
C THR A 90 -9.01 -4.20 -8.90
N ILE A 91 -8.57 -3.16 -9.62
CA ILE A 91 -9.45 -2.12 -10.16
C ILE A 91 -10.48 -2.74 -11.13
N LYS A 92 -10.03 -3.57 -12.07
CA LYS A 92 -10.92 -4.27 -13.00
C LYS A 92 -11.97 -5.14 -12.28
N LYS A 93 -11.54 -5.80 -11.19
CA LYS A 93 -12.43 -6.60 -10.34
C LYS A 93 -13.50 -5.71 -9.69
N TYR A 94 -13.13 -4.60 -9.06
CA TYR A 94 -14.10 -3.70 -8.43
C TYR A 94 -15.09 -3.10 -9.44
N ILE A 95 -14.63 -2.69 -10.62
CA ILE A 95 -15.53 -2.18 -11.68
C ILE A 95 -16.56 -3.26 -12.07
N LYS A 96 -16.12 -4.51 -12.24
CA LYS A 96 -17.02 -5.63 -12.54
C LYS A 96 -18.03 -5.89 -11.42
N GLU A 97 -17.58 -5.87 -10.17
CA GLU A 97 -18.44 -6.07 -9.01
C GLU A 97 -19.46 -4.94 -8.83
N ILE A 98 -19.08 -3.69 -9.10
CA ILE A 98 -19.99 -2.54 -9.08
C ILE A 98 -21.07 -2.69 -10.17
N ASN A 99 -20.69 -3.06 -11.39
CA ASN A 99 -21.65 -3.29 -12.48
C ASN A 99 -22.61 -4.43 -12.15
N GLN A 100 -22.13 -5.51 -11.55
CA GLN A 100 -22.96 -6.63 -11.08
C GLN A 100 -23.90 -6.17 -9.96
N ALA A 101 -23.43 -5.39 -9.00
CA ALA A 101 -24.25 -4.86 -7.92
C ALA A 101 -25.34 -3.90 -8.43
N LYS A 102 -25.02 -3.06 -9.41
CA LYS A 102 -26.02 -2.19 -10.10
C LYS A 102 -27.12 -3.03 -10.77
N SER A 103 -26.75 -4.10 -11.47
CA SER A 103 -27.72 -5.00 -12.11
C SER A 103 -28.62 -5.70 -11.09
N GLN A 104 -28.03 -6.19 -9.97
CA GLN A 104 -28.80 -6.79 -8.87
C GLN A 104 -29.74 -5.79 -8.21
N LEU A 105 -29.32 -4.53 -8.07
CA LEU A 105 -30.15 -3.46 -7.50
C LEU A 105 -31.43 -3.26 -8.32
N SER A 106 -31.33 -3.20 -9.65
CA SER A 106 -32.47 -3.10 -10.55
C SER A 106 -33.45 -4.27 -10.39
N SER A 107 -32.93 -5.51 -10.28
CA SER A 107 -33.77 -6.69 -10.04
C SER A 107 -34.46 -6.64 -8.66
N LEU A 108 -33.77 -6.19 -7.62
CA LEU A 108 -34.35 -6.07 -6.27
C LEU A 108 -35.39 -4.94 -6.21
N GLN A 109 -35.21 -3.84 -6.94
CA GLN A 109 -36.25 -2.79 -7.06
C GLN A 109 -37.53 -3.36 -7.67
N SER A 110 -37.42 -4.17 -8.72
CA SER A 110 -38.55 -4.86 -9.34
C SER A 110 -39.23 -5.84 -8.37
N ASN A 111 -38.45 -6.57 -7.58
CA ASN A 111 -38.98 -7.47 -6.55
C ASN A 111 -39.73 -6.73 -5.46
N VAL A 112 -39.22 -5.58 -4.99
CA VAL A 112 -39.94 -4.73 -4.01
C VAL A 112 -41.25 -4.24 -4.60
N ALA A 113 -41.26 -3.77 -5.86
CA ALA A 113 -42.48 -3.31 -6.52
C ALA A 113 -43.53 -4.42 -6.65
N LEU A 114 -43.09 -5.65 -6.98
CA LEU A 114 -43.97 -6.83 -7.05
C LEU A 114 -44.50 -7.20 -5.66
N ALA A 115 -43.65 -7.24 -4.64
CA ALA A 115 -44.05 -7.54 -3.26
C ALA A 115 -45.01 -6.51 -2.70
N GLN A 116 -44.81 -5.21 -3.02
CA GLN A 116 -45.74 -4.12 -2.65
C GLN A 116 -47.10 -4.34 -3.30
N LYS A 117 -47.15 -4.60 -4.60
CA LYS A 117 -48.40 -4.88 -5.30
C LYS A 117 -49.12 -6.11 -4.73
N THR A 118 -48.39 -7.16 -4.40
CA THR A 118 -48.94 -8.39 -3.77
C THR A 118 -49.52 -8.09 -2.39
N TYR A 119 -48.81 -7.28 -1.58
CA TYR A 119 -49.34 -6.82 -0.30
C TYR A 119 -50.64 -6.02 -0.45
N ASP A 120 -50.64 -5.03 -1.34
CA ASP A 120 -51.82 -4.17 -1.57
C ASP A 120 -53.05 -4.98 -2.05
N MET A 121 -52.84 -5.94 -2.96
CA MET A 121 -53.91 -6.84 -3.40
C MET A 121 -54.42 -7.75 -2.25
N THR A 122 -53.51 -8.27 -1.42
CA THR A 122 -53.87 -9.13 -0.27
C THR A 122 -54.62 -8.34 0.81
N LEU A 123 -54.18 -7.07 1.05
CA LEU A 123 -54.86 -6.17 1.97
C LEU A 123 -56.32 -5.87 1.51
N ASN A 124 -56.50 -5.59 0.23
CA ASN A 124 -57.84 -5.39 -0.33
C ASN A 124 -58.69 -6.65 -0.19
N ALA A 125 -58.12 -7.81 -0.52
CA ALA A 125 -58.83 -9.08 -0.40
C ALA A 125 -59.19 -9.44 1.08
N TYR A 126 -58.35 -9.07 2.04
CA TYR A 126 -58.62 -9.18 3.47
C TYR A 126 -59.79 -8.25 3.88
N ASN A 127 -59.77 -7.00 3.44
CA ASN A 127 -60.82 -6.04 3.74
C ASN A 127 -62.21 -6.47 3.19
N TYR A 128 -62.22 -7.23 2.08
CA TYR A 128 -63.44 -7.84 1.53
C TYR A 128 -63.79 -9.18 2.13
N GLY A 129 -63.05 -9.65 3.15
CA GLY A 129 -63.30 -10.92 3.83
C GLY A 129 -62.96 -12.17 3.03
N SER A 130 -62.23 -12.02 1.89
CA SER A 130 -61.85 -13.13 1.01
C SER A 130 -60.48 -13.74 1.31
N ARG A 131 -59.75 -13.18 2.24
CA ARG A 131 -58.45 -13.66 2.74
C ARG A 131 -58.38 -13.54 4.24
N ASP A 132 -57.55 -14.42 4.87
CA ASP A 132 -57.30 -14.45 6.30
C ASP A 132 -56.16 -13.52 6.71
N LEU A 133 -56.09 -13.21 8.01
CA LEU A 133 -55.04 -12.36 8.59
C LEU A 133 -53.65 -12.94 8.40
N LEU A 134 -53.48 -14.26 8.48
CA LEU A 134 -52.20 -14.92 8.33
C LEU A 134 -51.63 -14.70 6.93
N THR A 135 -52.46 -14.77 5.89
CA THR A 135 -52.04 -14.49 4.51
C THR A 135 -51.60 -13.03 4.36
N LEU A 136 -52.30 -12.08 5.00
CA LEU A 136 -51.87 -10.67 5.00
C LEU A 136 -50.54 -10.47 5.72
N GLN A 137 -50.34 -11.10 6.89
CA GLN A 137 -49.07 -11.02 7.59
C GLN A 137 -47.91 -11.58 6.76
N ASN A 138 -48.09 -12.73 6.09
CA ASN A 138 -47.11 -13.33 5.23
C ASN A 138 -46.74 -12.39 4.05
N ALA A 139 -47.71 -11.68 3.49
CA ALA A 139 -47.47 -10.71 2.42
C ALA A 139 -46.71 -9.47 2.94
N ALA A 140 -47.02 -9.00 4.16
CA ALA A 140 -46.31 -7.90 4.81
C ALA A 140 -44.86 -8.28 5.12
N ASP A 141 -44.62 -9.47 5.66
CA ASP A 141 -43.27 -9.99 5.97
C ASP A 141 -42.45 -10.15 4.68
N SER A 142 -43.06 -10.63 3.60
CA SER A 142 -42.42 -10.74 2.30
C SER A 142 -41.99 -9.37 1.74
N LEU A 143 -42.84 -8.37 1.86
CA LEU A 143 -42.54 -7.00 1.48
C LEU A 143 -41.41 -6.41 2.31
N LEU A 144 -41.45 -6.57 3.64
CA LEU A 144 -40.42 -6.10 4.54
C LEU A 144 -39.08 -6.76 4.22
N LYS A 145 -39.07 -8.07 3.99
CA LYS A 145 -37.88 -8.82 3.59
C LYS A 145 -37.28 -8.31 2.28
N SER A 146 -38.14 -8.05 1.28
CA SER A 146 -37.69 -7.51 -0.01
C SER A 146 -37.09 -6.10 0.13
N LYS A 147 -37.69 -5.23 0.95
CA LYS A 147 -37.17 -3.88 1.26
C LYS A 147 -35.82 -3.95 1.96
N ASN A 148 -35.67 -4.83 2.94
CA ASN A 148 -34.41 -5.02 3.66
C ASN A 148 -33.29 -5.55 2.73
N GLN A 149 -33.61 -6.46 1.82
CA GLN A 149 -32.66 -6.94 0.82
C GLN A 149 -32.19 -5.83 -0.12
N LEU A 150 -33.12 -4.98 -0.60
CA LEU A 150 -32.80 -3.82 -1.42
C LEU A 150 -31.86 -2.87 -0.68
N GLN A 151 -32.20 -2.53 0.57
CA GLN A 151 -31.38 -1.63 1.38
C GLN A 151 -29.98 -2.19 1.64
N SER A 152 -29.87 -3.47 1.96
CA SER A 152 -28.59 -4.17 2.14
C SER A 152 -27.73 -4.12 0.88
N GLN A 153 -28.35 -4.26 -0.30
CA GLN A 153 -27.63 -4.19 -1.59
C GLN A 153 -27.17 -2.76 -1.91
N VAL A 154 -27.93 -1.73 -1.54
CA VAL A 154 -27.51 -0.32 -1.66
C VAL A 154 -26.25 -0.07 -0.83
N TYR A 155 -26.23 -0.50 0.44
CA TYR A 155 -25.05 -0.38 1.28
C TYR A 155 -23.84 -1.14 0.71
N ASN A 156 -24.08 -2.36 0.22
CA ASN A 156 -23.01 -3.13 -0.40
C ASN A 156 -22.42 -2.43 -1.64
N LEU A 157 -23.26 -1.81 -2.47
CA LEU A 157 -22.80 -1.01 -3.61
C LEU A 157 -21.95 0.19 -3.16
N ILE A 158 -22.42 0.92 -2.13
CA ILE A 158 -21.68 2.07 -1.59
C ILE A 158 -20.30 1.62 -1.07
N CYS A 159 -20.23 0.53 -0.30
CA CYS A 159 -18.96 0.00 0.18
C CYS A 159 -17.99 -0.34 -0.97
N LYS A 160 -18.49 -0.97 -2.04
CA LYS A 160 -17.65 -1.31 -3.20
C LYS A 160 -17.14 -0.08 -3.96
N ILE A 161 -17.94 0.99 -4.01
CA ILE A 161 -17.49 2.27 -4.59
C ILE A 161 -16.38 2.88 -3.71
N MET A 162 -16.57 2.87 -2.38
CA MET A 162 -15.55 3.36 -1.45
C MET A 162 -14.24 2.55 -1.53
N ASP A 163 -14.31 1.23 -1.67
CA ASP A 163 -13.15 0.36 -1.85
C ASP A 163 -12.38 0.70 -3.14
N LEU A 164 -13.11 1.02 -4.21
CA LEU A 164 -12.52 1.47 -5.47
C LEU A 164 -11.86 2.84 -5.32
N GLU A 165 -12.53 3.82 -4.67
CA GLU A 165 -11.97 5.14 -4.39
C GLU A 165 -10.68 5.05 -3.57
N PHE A 166 -10.69 4.22 -2.53
CA PHE A 166 -9.50 3.97 -1.70
C PHE A 166 -8.35 3.37 -2.52
N THR A 167 -8.64 2.38 -3.36
CA THR A 167 -7.63 1.74 -4.22
C THR A 167 -7.03 2.73 -5.24
N LEU A 168 -7.81 3.69 -5.71
CA LEU A 168 -7.37 4.74 -6.63
C LEU A 168 -6.69 5.92 -5.92
N GLY A 169 -6.70 5.96 -4.58
CA GLY A 169 -6.19 7.08 -3.79
C GLY A 169 -7.03 8.36 -3.93
N LEU A 170 -8.30 8.22 -4.28
CA LEU A 170 -9.22 9.34 -4.41
C LEU A 170 -9.86 9.68 -3.04
N PRO A 171 -10.28 10.93 -2.81
CA PRO A 171 -11.06 11.27 -1.63
C PRO A 171 -12.42 10.56 -1.69
N LEU A 172 -12.93 10.16 -0.50
CA LEU A 172 -14.22 9.48 -0.38
C LEU A 172 -15.34 10.35 -0.97
N GLY A 173 -16.16 9.75 -1.82
CA GLY A 173 -17.28 10.41 -2.48
C GLY A 173 -16.94 11.06 -3.83
N ALA A 174 -15.70 10.98 -4.29
CA ALA A 174 -15.29 11.59 -5.57
C ALA A 174 -16.02 10.98 -6.78
N LEU A 175 -16.28 9.66 -6.75
CA LEU A 175 -16.99 8.97 -7.83
C LEU A 175 -18.50 9.11 -7.74
N THR A 176 -19.04 9.37 -6.54
CA THR A 176 -20.48 9.59 -6.34
C THR A 176 -20.90 11.03 -6.60
N ALA A 177 -19.97 11.99 -6.53
CA ALA A 177 -20.25 13.42 -6.81
C ALA A 177 -20.14 13.77 -8.31
N ALA A 178 -19.69 12.83 -9.15
CA ALA A 178 -19.49 13.04 -10.58
C ALA A 178 -20.69 12.60 -11.46
N GLU A 179 -21.79 12.10 -10.87
CA GLU A 179 -23.09 11.84 -11.50
C GLU A 179 -24.08 12.96 -11.18
#